data_5899c98fcb4f15a30649077dbe0d6efc
#
_entry.id   5899c98fcb4f15a30649077dbe0d6efc
#
_cell.length_a   1.000
_cell.length_b   1.000
_cell.length_c   1.000
_cell.angle_alpha   90.00
_cell.angle_beta   90.00
_cell.angle_gamma   90.00
#
_symmetry.space_group_name_H-M   'P 1'
#
loop_
_entity.id
_entity.type
_entity.pdbx_description
1 polymer ?
#
loop_
_entity_poly.entity_id
_entity_poly.type
_entity_poly.pdbx_seq_one_letter_code
_entity_poly.pdbx_strand_id
1 'polypeptide(L)'
;MDWSCRVLHISRSAYYKWLRQKPCAREVENERIGKLVEKIHEERPDKGYRRIRDDLERYHHTAVNDKRVLRICRAKNIRSTVKYANHGCTRSAKSPQYLAENVLARNFYAGRPNEKWLTDVTEFKWYCGEEKHKLYLSAILDLCDRRIVAYVIRDRNDNPLVFDTFDLAIAANPGAHPIFHSDRGFQYTSNVFHTKLTNAGMTQSMSRVGKCIDNGPMEGFWGILKRECYYGRKFTDRETLVQTIENYIRYYNNRRLQRRLGVLTPMEKHALCLAA
;
A
#
# COMPACT_ATOMS: atom_id res chain seq x y z
N MET A 1 37.57 30.21 27.58
CA MET A 1 37.28 30.48 26.16
C MET A 1 38.53 30.46 25.29
N ASP A 2 39.59 31.18 25.69
CA ASP A 2 40.84 31.27 24.88
C ASP A 2 41.53 29.91 24.66
N TRP A 3 41.58 29.10 25.73
CA TRP A 3 42.10 27.73 25.66
C TRP A 3 41.27 26.82 24.71
N SER A 4 39.94 26.87 24.82
CA SER A 4 39.06 26.07 23.92
C SER A 4 39.19 26.44 22.46
N CYS A 5 39.31 27.71 22.11
CA CYS A 5 39.53 28.16 20.74
C CYS A 5 40.89 27.69 20.19
N ARG A 6 41.93 27.69 21.01
CA ARG A 6 43.27 27.19 20.66
C ARG A 6 43.25 25.66 20.39
N VAL A 7 42.62 24.89 21.28
CA VAL A 7 42.50 23.43 21.14
C VAL A 7 41.70 23.02 19.91
N LEU A 8 40.64 23.78 19.58
CA LEU A 8 39.78 23.52 18.42
C LEU A 8 40.30 24.19 17.13
N HIS A 9 41.45 24.85 17.15
CA HIS A 9 42.03 25.59 16.01
C HIS A 9 41.04 26.57 15.34
N ILE A 10 40.18 27.24 16.12
CA ILE A 10 39.26 28.26 15.63
C ILE A 10 39.64 29.64 16.19
N SER A 11 39.45 30.69 15.35
CA SER A 11 39.68 32.03 15.83
C SER A 11 38.59 32.49 16.80
N ARG A 12 38.96 33.30 17.81
CA ARG A 12 37.99 33.90 18.76
C ARG A 12 36.91 34.70 18.05
N SER A 13 37.29 35.45 17.02
CA SER A 13 36.34 36.23 16.20
C SER A 13 35.32 35.33 15.49
N ALA A 14 35.74 34.19 14.92
CA ALA A 14 34.85 33.21 14.29
C ALA A 14 33.87 32.62 15.33
N TYR A 15 34.35 32.27 16.53
CA TYR A 15 33.52 31.77 17.62
C TYR A 15 32.43 32.75 18.04
N TYR A 16 32.80 34.02 18.30
CA TYR A 16 31.82 35.04 18.69
C TYR A 16 30.89 35.43 17.54
N LYS A 17 31.36 35.43 16.28
CA LYS A 17 30.49 35.57 15.11
C LYS A 17 29.46 34.49 15.04
N TRP A 18 29.85 33.22 15.24
CA TRP A 18 28.95 32.08 15.28
C TRP A 18 27.92 32.18 16.41
N LEU A 19 28.36 32.54 17.64
CA LEU A 19 27.47 32.74 18.80
C LEU A 19 26.41 33.83 18.57
N ARG A 20 26.74 34.89 17.79
CA ARG A 20 25.82 35.99 17.52
C ARG A 20 25.06 35.80 16.20
N GLN A 21 25.29 34.68 15.52
CA GLN A 21 24.65 34.44 14.23
C GLN A 21 23.15 34.25 14.42
N LYS A 22 22.36 35.09 13.77
CA LYS A 22 20.91 34.90 13.69
C LYS A 22 20.62 33.87 12.61
N PRO A 23 19.62 32.95 12.82
CA PRO A 23 19.20 32.02 11.81
C PRO A 23 18.85 32.75 10.51
N CYS A 24 19.37 32.28 9.39
CA CYS A 24 19.00 32.82 8.08
C CYS A 24 17.54 32.41 7.73
N ALA A 25 16.92 33.14 6.79
CA ALA A 25 15.53 32.86 6.38
C ALA A 25 15.30 31.39 5.98
N ARG A 26 16.32 30.75 5.38
CA ARG A 26 16.28 29.33 5.01
C ARG A 26 16.27 28.40 6.23
N GLU A 27 16.98 28.74 7.29
CA GLU A 27 17.01 27.95 8.53
C GLU A 27 15.69 28.08 9.27
N VAL A 28 15.12 29.27 9.35
CA VAL A 28 13.80 29.53 9.92
C VAL A 28 12.72 28.71 9.18
N GLU A 29 12.78 28.71 7.84
CA GLU A 29 11.84 27.95 7.05
C GLU A 29 12.06 26.42 7.18
N ASN A 30 13.33 25.96 7.27
CA ASN A 30 13.62 24.55 7.54
C ASN A 30 13.08 24.10 8.89
N GLU A 31 13.14 24.95 9.92
CA GLU A 31 12.56 24.64 11.22
C GLU A 31 11.04 24.57 11.18
N ARG A 32 10.38 25.50 10.44
CA ARG A 32 8.93 25.44 10.20
C ARG A 32 8.52 24.15 9.51
N ILE A 33 9.22 23.79 8.43
CA ILE A 33 8.97 22.54 7.69
C ILE A 33 9.28 21.34 8.59
N GLY A 34 10.33 21.41 9.41
CA GLY A 34 10.70 20.36 10.35
C GLY A 34 9.60 20.03 11.34
N LYS A 35 8.91 21.01 11.90
CA LYS A 35 7.74 20.80 12.79
C LYS A 35 6.59 20.10 12.07
N LEU A 36 6.33 20.43 10.81
CA LEU A 36 5.32 19.75 10.00
C LEU A 36 5.73 18.29 9.71
N VAL A 37 7.01 18.06 9.41
CA VAL A 37 7.54 16.70 9.19
C VAL A 37 7.41 15.84 10.44
N GLU A 38 7.68 16.38 11.63
CA GLU A 38 7.48 15.70 12.92
C GLU A 38 6.03 15.32 13.12
N LYS A 39 5.10 16.26 12.94
CA LYS A 39 3.66 16.02 13.06
C LYS A 39 3.17 14.92 12.12
N ILE A 40 3.57 14.96 10.84
CA ILE A 40 3.20 13.92 9.85
C ILE A 40 3.78 12.56 10.26
N HIS A 41 4.99 12.53 10.82
CA HIS A 41 5.63 11.29 11.27
C HIS A 41 4.97 10.72 12.52
N GLU A 42 4.56 11.55 13.47
CA GLU A 42 3.80 11.13 14.66
C GLU A 42 2.47 10.49 14.29
N GLU A 43 1.74 11.08 13.35
CA GLU A 43 0.48 10.53 12.85
C GLU A 43 0.69 9.21 12.07
N ARG A 44 1.76 9.11 11.29
CA ARG A 44 2.05 7.97 10.39
C ARG A 44 3.55 7.67 10.33
N PRO A 45 4.08 6.93 11.34
CA PRO A 45 5.51 6.60 11.43
C PRO A 45 6.03 5.72 10.28
N ASP A 46 5.14 5.06 9.56
CA ASP A 46 5.43 4.24 8.39
C ASP A 46 5.84 5.07 7.16
N LYS A 47 5.56 6.38 7.13
CA LYS A 47 5.89 7.23 5.99
C LYS A 47 7.39 7.53 5.90
N GLY A 48 7.98 7.23 4.74
CA GLY A 48 9.32 7.70 4.39
C GLY A 48 9.28 9.13 3.81
N TYR A 49 10.43 9.79 3.70
CA TYR A 49 10.57 11.20 3.30
C TYR A 49 9.82 11.57 2.00
N ARG A 50 9.71 10.64 1.03
CA ARG A 50 8.97 10.90 -0.22
C ARG A 50 7.47 11.04 0.02
N ARG A 51 6.88 10.19 0.87
CA ARG A 51 5.47 10.26 1.25
C ARG A 51 5.20 11.46 2.15
N ILE A 52 6.13 11.79 3.04
CA ILE A 52 6.07 13.02 3.85
C ILE A 52 6.08 14.27 2.94
N ARG A 53 6.92 14.27 1.91
CA ARG A 53 6.95 15.37 0.91
C ARG A 53 5.61 15.51 0.19
N ASP A 54 4.99 14.40 -0.19
CA ASP A 54 3.71 14.42 -0.88
C ASP A 54 2.58 14.97 0.03
N ASP A 55 2.63 14.64 1.34
CA ASP A 55 1.71 15.20 2.34
C ASP A 55 1.95 16.70 2.57
N LEU A 56 3.21 17.16 2.64
CA LEU A 56 3.55 18.57 2.77
C LEU A 56 2.97 19.40 1.62
N GLU A 57 3.06 18.90 0.40
CA GLU A 57 2.51 19.57 -0.77
C GLU A 57 0.98 19.55 -0.76
N ARG A 58 0.38 18.39 -0.50
CA ARG A 58 -1.07 18.18 -0.63
C ARG A 58 -1.87 18.80 0.51
N TYR A 59 -1.44 18.60 1.77
CA TYR A 59 -2.23 18.97 2.95
C TYR A 59 -1.73 20.23 3.65
N HIS A 60 -0.48 20.61 3.43
CA HIS A 60 0.12 21.78 4.06
C HIS A 60 0.52 22.87 3.07
N HIS A 61 0.16 22.71 1.78
CA HIS A 61 0.46 23.69 0.71
C HIS A 61 1.93 24.12 0.69
N THR A 62 2.84 23.20 1.04
CA THR A 62 4.26 23.47 1.15
C THR A 62 5.03 22.69 0.09
N ALA A 63 5.31 23.32 -1.05
CA ALA A 63 6.10 22.73 -2.13
C ALA A 63 7.57 22.64 -1.73
N VAL A 64 8.10 21.43 -1.58
CA VAL A 64 9.47 21.16 -1.15
C VAL A 64 10.09 20.04 -2.00
N ASN A 65 11.37 20.17 -2.31
CA ASN A 65 12.12 19.13 -3.01
C ASN A 65 12.36 17.90 -2.10
N ASP A 66 12.28 16.69 -2.65
CA ASP A 66 12.57 15.41 -1.97
C ASP A 66 13.90 15.43 -1.20
N LYS A 67 14.98 16.02 -1.79
CA LYS A 67 16.30 16.10 -1.16
C LYS A 67 16.30 17.02 0.07
N ARG A 68 15.50 18.09 0.07
CA ARG A 68 15.37 19.00 1.22
C ARG A 68 14.63 18.30 2.38
N VAL A 69 13.54 17.62 2.09
CA VAL A 69 12.79 16.84 3.10
C VAL A 69 13.65 15.72 3.68
N LEU A 70 14.41 14.98 2.85
CA LEU A 70 15.33 13.94 3.34
C LEU A 70 16.37 14.50 4.30
N ARG A 71 16.93 15.71 4.01
CA ARG A 71 17.92 16.37 4.88
C ARG A 71 17.30 16.77 6.22
N ILE A 72 16.08 17.30 6.20
CA ILE A 72 15.34 17.66 7.42
C ILE A 72 15.03 16.39 8.25
N CYS A 73 14.54 15.32 7.62
CA CYS A 73 14.30 14.04 8.30
C CYS A 73 15.58 13.51 8.96
N ARG A 74 16.73 13.57 8.28
CA ARG A 74 18.02 13.15 8.86
C ARG A 74 18.44 14.01 10.05
N ALA A 75 18.30 15.34 9.95
CA ALA A 75 18.64 16.26 11.04
C ALA A 75 17.77 16.05 12.29
N LYS A 76 16.51 15.61 12.13
CA LYS A 76 15.58 15.31 13.21
C LYS A 76 15.52 13.81 13.57
N ASN A 77 16.44 12.98 13.05
CA ASN A 77 16.48 11.52 13.26
C ASN A 77 15.18 10.79 12.88
N ILE A 78 14.39 11.34 11.98
CA ILE A 78 13.14 10.75 11.51
C ILE A 78 13.43 9.69 10.45
N ARG A 79 12.97 8.45 10.72
CA ARG A 79 13.09 7.30 9.79
C ARG A 79 11.78 6.54 9.75
N SER A 80 11.39 6.05 8.56
CA SER A 80 10.24 5.17 8.43
C SER A 80 10.42 3.89 9.25
N THR A 81 9.36 3.47 9.93
CA THR A 81 9.32 2.22 10.72
C THR A 81 9.11 0.98 9.86
N VAL A 82 8.92 1.14 8.54
CA VAL A 82 8.72 0.04 7.60
C VAL A 82 9.95 -0.86 7.55
N LYS A 83 9.74 -2.16 7.86
CA LYS A 83 10.77 -3.20 7.74
C LYS A 83 10.56 -3.99 6.45
N TYR A 84 11.64 -4.31 5.75
CA TYR A 84 11.60 -5.20 4.59
C TYR A 84 11.79 -6.65 5.05
N ALA A 85 10.83 -7.51 4.68
CA ALA A 85 10.97 -8.97 4.81
C ALA A 85 10.53 -9.60 3.48
N ASN A 86 11.38 -10.44 2.90
CA ASN A 86 11.05 -11.22 1.71
C ASN A 86 10.35 -12.51 2.15
N HIS A 87 9.04 -12.61 1.90
CA HIS A 87 8.29 -13.85 2.08
C HIS A 87 7.40 -14.06 0.85
N GLY A 88 7.75 -15.03 0.02
CA GLY A 88 6.90 -15.53 -1.06
C GLY A 88 6.02 -16.65 -0.53
N CYS A 89 4.73 -16.67 -0.89
CA CYS A 89 3.84 -17.78 -0.59
C CYS A 89 2.70 -17.85 -1.61
N THR A 90 2.83 -18.72 -2.61
CA THR A 90 1.72 -19.11 -3.47
C THR A 90 1.65 -20.65 -3.53
N ARG A 91 0.51 -21.25 -3.23
CA ARG A 91 0.25 -22.67 -3.43
C ARG A 91 -0.62 -22.85 -4.67
N SER A 92 -0.05 -23.43 -5.73
CA SER A 92 -0.81 -23.80 -6.93
C SER A 92 -1.76 -24.97 -6.66
N ALA A 93 -2.89 -25.00 -7.37
CA ALA A 93 -3.83 -26.11 -7.33
C ALA A 93 -3.17 -27.41 -7.83
N LYS A 94 -3.36 -28.51 -7.09
CA LYS A 94 -2.84 -29.83 -7.49
C LYS A 94 -3.61 -30.45 -8.67
N SER A 95 -4.90 -30.11 -8.82
CA SER A 95 -5.78 -30.60 -9.90
C SER A 95 -6.76 -29.48 -10.28
N PRO A 96 -6.41 -28.56 -11.19
CA PRO A 96 -7.31 -27.51 -11.62
C PRO A 96 -8.47 -28.09 -12.46
N GLN A 97 -9.70 -27.64 -12.17
CA GLN A 97 -10.90 -28.04 -12.95
C GLN A 97 -11.04 -27.22 -14.22
N TYR A 98 -10.67 -25.93 -14.17
CA TYR A 98 -10.69 -25.00 -15.28
C TYR A 98 -9.42 -24.15 -15.31
N LEU A 99 -8.88 -23.92 -16.51
CA LEU A 99 -7.73 -23.04 -16.73
C LEU A 99 -8.05 -22.06 -17.84
N ALA A 100 -8.04 -20.78 -17.51
CA ALA A 100 -8.14 -19.70 -18.49
C ALA A 100 -6.77 -19.30 -19.05
N GLU A 101 -6.77 -18.76 -20.24
CA GLU A 101 -5.58 -18.15 -20.85
C GLU A 101 -5.17 -16.85 -20.13
N ASN A 102 -3.92 -16.46 -20.28
CA ASN A 102 -3.44 -15.19 -19.77
C ASN A 102 -3.78 -14.04 -20.74
N VAL A 103 -5.07 -13.66 -20.74
CA VAL A 103 -5.57 -12.56 -21.58
C VAL A 103 -4.99 -11.21 -21.16
N LEU A 104 -4.73 -11.01 -19.87
CA LEU A 104 -4.15 -9.77 -19.34
C LEU A 104 -2.73 -9.50 -19.89
N ALA A 105 -1.92 -10.57 -20.10
CA ALA A 105 -0.58 -10.53 -20.68
C ALA A 105 0.33 -9.43 -20.12
N ARG A 106 0.24 -9.16 -18.79
CA ARG A 106 0.94 -8.07 -18.08
C ARG A 106 0.57 -6.65 -18.53
N ASN A 107 -0.48 -6.48 -19.31
CA ASN A 107 -1.00 -5.15 -19.61
C ASN A 107 -1.77 -4.58 -18.42
N PHE A 108 -1.02 -4.06 -17.44
CA PHE A 108 -1.54 -3.48 -16.22
C PHE A 108 -2.02 -2.03 -16.35
N TYR A 109 -2.20 -1.56 -17.56
CA TYR A 109 -2.85 -0.29 -17.87
C TYR A 109 -4.33 -0.53 -18.12
N ALA A 110 -5.18 0.30 -17.53
CA ALA A 110 -6.61 0.39 -17.78
C ALA A 110 -6.99 1.87 -17.93
N GLY A 111 -7.74 2.20 -18.96
CA GLY A 111 -8.17 3.57 -19.25
C GLY A 111 -9.34 4.02 -18.38
N ARG A 112 -10.20 3.08 -17.99
CA ARG A 112 -11.43 3.34 -17.23
C ARG A 112 -11.54 2.43 -16.00
N PRO A 113 -12.20 2.88 -14.92
CA PRO A 113 -12.57 2.00 -13.82
C PRO A 113 -13.41 0.82 -14.31
N ASN A 114 -13.25 -0.31 -13.64
CA ASN A 114 -13.97 -1.55 -13.96
C ASN A 114 -13.64 -2.16 -15.34
N GLU A 115 -12.50 -1.81 -15.95
CA GLU A 115 -12.00 -2.43 -17.17
C GLU A 115 -11.19 -3.71 -16.88
N LYS A 116 -10.39 -3.68 -15.84
CA LYS A 116 -9.52 -4.81 -15.45
C LYS A 116 -9.42 -4.92 -13.94
N TRP A 117 -9.79 -6.06 -13.39
CA TRP A 117 -9.69 -6.38 -11.98
C TRP A 117 -8.65 -7.47 -11.73
N LEU A 118 -7.82 -7.30 -10.72
CA LEU A 118 -6.91 -8.31 -10.23
C LEU A 118 -7.39 -8.80 -8.87
N THR A 119 -7.25 -10.10 -8.63
CA THR A 119 -7.59 -10.70 -7.35
C THR A 119 -6.50 -11.66 -6.89
N ASP A 120 -6.41 -11.82 -5.57
CA ASP A 120 -5.53 -12.78 -4.93
C ASP A 120 -5.94 -12.94 -3.45
N VAL A 121 -5.42 -13.97 -2.81
CA VAL A 121 -5.61 -14.26 -1.38
C VAL A 121 -4.27 -14.17 -0.67
N THR A 122 -4.26 -13.50 0.48
CA THR A 122 -3.07 -13.44 1.33
C THR A 122 -3.35 -13.94 2.75
N GLU A 123 -2.32 -14.54 3.39
CA GLU A 123 -2.38 -15.08 4.76
C GLU A 123 -1.76 -14.09 5.74
N PHE A 124 -2.40 -13.95 6.90
CA PHE A 124 -1.90 -13.31 8.11
C PHE A 124 -1.86 -14.32 9.25
N LYS A 125 -1.13 -14.00 10.30
CA LYS A 125 -0.98 -14.83 11.49
C LYS A 125 -1.22 -13.98 12.72
N TRP A 126 -1.92 -14.55 13.70
CA TRP A 126 -2.09 -14.00 15.03
C TRP A 126 -1.85 -15.10 16.07
N TYR A 127 -1.68 -14.77 17.33
CA TYR A 127 -1.23 -15.70 18.35
C TYR A 127 -2.12 -15.58 19.59
N CYS A 128 -2.63 -16.71 20.09
CA CYS A 128 -3.28 -16.79 21.38
C CYS A 128 -2.34 -17.59 22.31
N GLY A 129 -1.64 -16.90 23.20
CA GLY A 129 -0.54 -17.50 23.95
C GLY A 129 0.58 -17.99 23.01
N GLU A 130 0.82 -19.32 23.01
CA GLU A 130 1.79 -19.98 22.12
C GLU A 130 1.14 -20.50 20.82
N GLU A 131 -0.19 -20.58 20.77
CA GLU A 131 -0.90 -21.07 19.60
C GLU A 131 -0.89 -20.06 18.46
N LYS A 132 -0.60 -20.57 17.26
CA LYS A 132 -0.54 -19.79 16.04
C LYS A 132 -1.78 -20.02 15.20
N HIS A 133 -2.55 -18.97 15.01
CA HIS A 133 -3.74 -18.96 14.18
C HIS A 133 -3.49 -18.26 12.84
N LYS A 134 -4.35 -18.54 11.88
CA LYS A 134 -4.30 -17.96 10.53
C LYS A 134 -5.55 -17.14 10.26
N LEU A 135 -5.36 -16.10 9.48
CA LEU A 135 -6.42 -15.28 8.92
C LEU A 135 -6.13 -15.04 7.45
N TYR A 136 -7.15 -15.13 6.62
CA TYR A 136 -7.02 -14.97 5.16
C TYR A 136 -7.81 -13.76 4.70
N LEU A 137 -7.21 -13.00 3.81
CA LEU A 137 -7.81 -11.84 3.16
C LEU A 137 -7.84 -12.10 1.66
N SER A 138 -9.03 -12.13 1.08
CA SER A 138 -9.25 -12.04 -0.36
C SER A 138 -9.58 -10.60 -0.71
N ALA A 139 -9.03 -10.07 -1.80
CA ALA A 139 -9.36 -8.72 -2.26
C ALA A 139 -9.32 -8.62 -3.78
N ILE A 140 -10.07 -7.65 -4.31
CA ILE A 140 -10.10 -7.29 -5.73
C ILE A 140 -9.58 -5.87 -5.88
N LEU A 141 -8.59 -5.68 -6.76
CA LEU A 141 -7.94 -4.42 -7.08
C LEU A 141 -8.31 -4.00 -8.50
N ASP A 142 -8.79 -2.78 -8.68
CA ASP A 142 -8.98 -2.16 -9.99
C ASP A 142 -7.64 -1.64 -10.54
N LEU A 143 -7.33 -1.90 -11.80
CA LEU A 143 -6.07 -1.48 -12.41
C LEU A 143 -6.04 -0.01 -12.84
N CYS A 144 -7.18 0.64 -13.05
CA CYS A 144 -7.25 2.03 -13.47
C CYS A 144 -6.90 2.98 -12.31
N ASP A 145 -7.62 2.85 -11.22
CA ASP A 145 -7.55 3.76 -10.08
C ASP A 145 -6.81 3.17 -8.86
N ARG A 146 -6.48 1.88 -8.91
CA ARG A 146 -5.78 1.14 -7.83
C ARG A 146 -6.57 1.02 -6.54
N ARG A 147 -7.87 1.27 -6.54
CA ARG A 147 -8.73 1.04 -5.38
C ARG A 147 -8.91 -0.45 -5.11
N ILE A 148 -9.09 -0.79 -3.86
CA ILE A 148 -9.63 -2.08 -3.47
C ILE A 148 -11.14 -1.98 -3.65
N VAL A 149 -11.66 -2.74 -4.61
CA VAL A 149 -13.06 -2.75 -5.02
C VAL A 149 -13.92 -3.45 -3.97
N ALA A 150 -13.47 -4.63 -3.55
CA ALA A 150 -14.08 -5.44 -2.50
C ALA A 150 -13.04 -6.29 -1.80
N TYR A 151 -13.33 -6.73 -0.58
CA TYR A 151 -12.50 -7.67 0.18
C TYR A 151 -13.34 -8.44 1.18
N VAL A 152 -12.89 -9.65 1.54
CA VAL A 152 -13.44 -10.49 2.60
C VAL A 152 -12.31 -11.06 3.45
N ILE A 153 -12.54 -11.11 4.76
CA ILE A 153 -11.59 -11.68 5.74
C ILE A 153 -12.23 -12.90 6.40
N ARG A 154 -11.53 -14.05 6.39
CA ARG A 154 -12.00 -15.31 6.98
C ARG A 154 -10.86 -16.08 7.64
N ASP A 155 -11.20 -17.00 8.53
CA ASP A 155 -10.25 -17.89 9.21
C ASP A 155 -9.85 -19.09 8.32
N ARG A 156 -10.55 -19.31 7.22
CA ARG A 156 -10.30 -20.38 6.26
C ARG A 156 -10.02 -19.85 4.86
N ASN A 157 -9.08 -20.50 4.18
CA ASN A 157 -8.79 -20.25 2.77
C ASN A 157 -9.60 -21.26 1.94
N ASP A 158 -10.85 -20.94 1.71
CA ASP A 158 -11.84 -21.78 1.02
C ASP A 158 -12.51 -21.05 -0.15
N ASN A 159 -13.37 -21.75 -0.90
CA ASN A 159 -14.10 -21.16 -2.02
C ASN A 159 -15.01 -20.00 -1.59
N PRO A 160 -15.77 -20.07 -0.47
CA PRO A 160 -16.58 -18.96 0.00
C PRO A 160 -15.80 -17.66 0.21
N LEU A 161 -14.54 -17.71 0.65
CA LEU A 161 -13.71 -16.52 0.82
C LEU A 161 -13.60 -15.70 -0.48
N VAL A 162 -13.35 -16.37 -1.61
CA VAL A 162 -13.18 -15.73 -2.92
C VAL A 162 -14.54 -15.41 -3.56
N PHE A 163 -15.52 -16.30 -3.41
CA PHE A 163 -16.84 -16.13 -4.02
C PHE A 163 -17.57 -14.94 -3.41
N ASP A 164 -17.56 -14.81 -2.07
CA ASP A 164 -18.18 -13.66 -1.40
C ASP A 164 -17.46 -12.34 -1.77
N THR A 165 -16.12 -12.37 -1.93
CA THR A 165 -15.36 -11.19 -2.38
C THR A 165 -15.82 -10.77 -3.78
N PHE A 166 -16.05 -11.72 -4.67
CA PHE A 166 -16.55 -11.48 -6.01
C PHE A 166 -17.99 -10.94 -6.00
N ASP A 167 -18.88 -11.57 -5.23
CA ASP A 167 -20.28 -11.16 -5.13
C ASP A 167 -20.39 -9.72 -4.58
N LEU A 168 -19.60 -9.36 -3.57
CA LEU A 168 -19.52 -7.99 -3.06
C LEU A 168 -19.00 -6.99 -4.10
N ALA A 169 -18.03 -7.39 -4.92
CA ALA A 169 -17.50 -6.52 -5.97
C ALA A 169 -18.54 -6.21 -7.04
N ILE A 170 -19.32 -7.21 -7.46
CA ILE A 170 -20.43 -7.05 -8.43
C ILE A 170 -21.53 -6.18 -7.83
N ALA A 171 -21.96 -6.45 -6.60
CA ALA A 171 -22.99 -5.69 -5.92
C ALA A 171 -22.62 -4.19 -5.80
N ALA A 172 -21.33 -3.90 -5.55
CA ALA A 172 -20.84 -2.53 -5.46
C ALA A 172 -20.63 -1.85 -6.82
N ASN A 173 -20.60 -2.60 -7.93
CA ASN A 173 -20.36 -2.09 -9.29
C ASN A 173 -21.31 -2.76 -10.30
N PRO A 174 -22.61 -2.46 -10.25
CA PRO A 174 -23.59 -3.03 -11.16
C PRO A 174 -23.23 -2.74 -12.62
N GLY A 175 -23.30 -3.76 -13.48
CA GLY A 175 -22.99 -3.62 -14.90
C GLY A 175 -21.49 -3.55 -15.25
N ALA A 176 -20.59 -3.80 -14.29
CA ALA A 176 -19.17 -3.93 -14.59
C ALA A 176 -18.84 -5.28 -15.23
N HIS A 177 -18.11 -5.26 -16.36
CA HIS A 177 -17.67 -6.47 -17.07
C HIS A 177 -16.14 -6.46 -17.29
N PRO A 178 -15.32 -6.42 -16.21
CA PRO A 178 -13.87 -6.37 -16.35
C PRO A 178 -13.27 -7.67 -16.90
N ILE A 179 -12.04 -7.57 -17.40
CA ILE A 179 -11.13 -8.73 -17.44
C ILE A 179 -10.79 -9.04 -15.99
N PHE A 180 -11.18 -10.21 -15.52
CA PHE A 180 -10.96 -10.68 -14.17
C PHE A 180 -9.73 -11.58 -14.11
N HIS A 181 -8.61 -11.07 -13.56
CA HIS A 181 -7.33 -11.78 -13.55
C HIS A 181 -6.97 -12.28 -12.14
N SER A 182 -6.57 -13.55 -12.08
CA SER A 182 -6.14 -14.21 -10.84
C SER A 182 -4.87 -15.05 -11.06
N ASP A 183 -4.32 -15.58 -9.97
CA ASP A 183 -3.42 -16.71 -10.03
C ASP A 183 -4.19 -18.01 -10.35
N ARG A 184 -3.50 -19.17 -10.26
CA ARG A 184 -4.10 -20.51 -10.43
C ARG A 184 -4.43 -21.17 -9.11
N GLY A 185 -4.86 -20.40 -8.11
CA GLY A 185 -5.37 -20.93 -6.86
C GLY A 185 -6.58 -21.83 -7.08
N PHE A 186 -6.81 -22.80 -6.17
CA PHE A 186 -7.88 -23.80 -6.34
C PHE A 186 -9.27 -23.16 -6.39
N GLN A 187 -9.47 -22.02 -5.74
CA GLN A 187 -10.73 -21.28 -5.75
C GLN A 187 -11.06 -20.76 -7.15
N TYR A 188 -10.05 -20.18 -7.81
CA TYR A 188 -10.19 -19.56 -9.14
C TYR A 188 -10.29 -20.58 -10.27
N THR A 189 -9.74 -21.78 -10.07
CA THR A 189 -9.78 -22.89 -11.05
C THR A 189 -11.00 -23.79 -10.90
N SER A 190 -11.94 -23.48 -10.01
CA SER A 190 -13.19 -24.24 -9.86
C SER A 190 -14.19 -23.89 -10.95
N ASN A 191 -14.93 -24.90 -11.45
CA ASN A 191 -15.98 -24.70 -12.44
C ASN A 191 -17.08 -23.76 -11.93
N VAL A 192 -17.38 -23.80 -10.64
CA VAL A 192 -18.38 -22.92 -10.02
C VAL A 192 -17.96 -21.46 -10.15
N PHE A 193 -16.68 -21.15 -9.90
CA PHE A 193 -16.18 -19.77 -10.04
C PHE A 193 -16.19 -19.31 -11.51
N HIS A 194 -15.79 -20.20 -12.43
CA HIS A 194 -15.85 -19.91 -13.87
C HIS A 194 -17.28 -19.60 -14.31
N THR A 195 -18.26 -20.39 -13.87
CA THR A 195 -19.69 -20.15 -14.16
C THR A 195 -20.16 -18.80 -13.60
N LYS A 196 -19.75 -18.45 -12.36
CA LYS A 196 -20.07 -17.13 -11.77
C LYS A 196 -19.54 -15.97 -12.64
N LEU A 197 -18.29 -16.05 -13.09
CA LEU A 197 -17.69 -15.04 -13.98
C LEU A 197 -18.42 -14.94 -15.31
N THR A 198 -18.73 -16.06 -15.94
CA THR A 198 -19.44 -16.13 -17.23
C THR A 198 -20.85 -15.53 -17.09
N ASN A 199 -21.58 -15.88 -16.06
CA ASN A 199 -22.91 -15.33 -15.79
C ASN A 199 -22.89 -13.81 -15.54
N ALA A 200 -21.79 -13.28 -15.00
CA ALA A 200 -21.56 -11.85 -14.85
C ALA A 200 -21.03 -11.17 -16.12
N GLY A 201 -20.88 -11.89 -17.24
CA GLY A 201 -20.37 -11.36 -18.51
C GLY A 201 -18.89 -10.96 -18.47
N MET A 202 -18.11 -11.53 -17.55
CA MET A 202 -16.70 -11.19 -17.36
C MET A 202 -15.77 -12.18 -18.08
N THR A 203 -14.64 -11.68 -18.55
CA THR A 203 -13.58 -12.51 -19.15
C THR A 203 -12.61 -12.95 -18.06
N GLN A 204 -12.50 -14.28 -17.85
CA GLN A 204 -11.52 -14.83 -16.93
C GLN A 204 -10.12 -14.84 -17.56
N SER A 205 -9.12 -14.41 -16.79
CA SER A 205 -7.70 -14.44 -17.16
C SER A 205 -6.88 -15.01 -16.03
N MET A 206 -5.88 -15.84 -16.31
CA MET A 206 -5.05 -16.47 -15.28
C MET A 206 -3.56 -16.28 -15.52
N SER A 207 -2.81 -16.09 -14.45
CA SER A 207 -1.34 -16.05 -14.48
C SER A 207 -0.76 -17.36 -15.05
N ARG A 208 0.38 -17.28 -15.72
CA ARG A 208 1.13 -18.47 -16.16
C ARG A 208 1.72 -19.20 -14.96
N VAL A 209 1.95 -20.50 -15.11
CA VAL A 209 2.55 -21.34 -14.07
C VAL A 209 3.91 -20.76 -13.62
N GLY A 210 4.09 -20.56 -12.32
CA GLY A 210 5.36 -20.07 -11.76
C GLY A 210 5.74 -18.64 -12.14
N LYS A 211 4.82 -17.85 -12.72
CA LYS A 211 5.04 -16.45 -13.10
C LYS A 211 4.23 -15.51 -12.22
N CYS A 212 4.64 -15.39 -10.95
CA CYS A 212 4.01 -14.49 -9.98
C CYS A 212 3.91 -13.03 -10.49
N ILE A 213 4.88 -12.58 -11.28
CA ILE A 213 4.88 -11.23 -11.87
C ILE A 213 3.66 -10.95 -12.77
N ASP A 214 2.93 -11.99 -13.21
CA ASP A 214 1.71 -11.82 -13.99
C ASP A 214 0.56 -11.23 -13.15
N ASN A 215 0.64 -11.28 -11.79
CA ASN A 215 -0.25 -10.61 -10.84
C ASN A 215 0.47 -9.50 -10.03
N GLY A 216 1.52 -8.91 -10.59
CA GLY A 216 2.43 -7.98 -9.92
C GLY A 216 1.77 -6.81 -9.17
N PRO A 217 0.74 -6.12 -9.70
CA PRO A 217 0.07 -5.05 -8.95
C PRO A 217 -0.62 -5.51 -7.67
N MET A 218 -1.20 -6.72 -7.65
CA MET A 218 -1.83 -7.27 -6.46
C MET A 218 -0.80 -7.71 -5.42
N GLU A 219 0.30 -8.35 -5.86
CA GLU A 219 1.45 -8.66 -5.00
C GLU A 219 2.06 -7.37 -4.40
N GLY A 220 2.14 -6.32 -5.21
CA GLY A 220 2.57 -4.99 -4.78
C GLY A 220 1.69 -4.42 -3.67
N PHE A 221 0.36 -4.57 -3.79
CA PHE A 221 -0.59 -4.17 -2.77
C PHE A 221 -0.39 -4.95 -1.47
N TRP A 222 -0.26 -6.29 -1.53
CA TRP A 222 0.04 -7.11 -0.34
C TRP A 222 1.33 -6.70 0.34
N GLY A 223 2.36 -6.45 -0.45
CA GLY A 223 3.63 -5.97 0.07
C GLY A 223 3.51 -4.63 0.79
N ILE A 224 2.72 -3.70 0.26
CA ILE A 224 2.46 -2.39 0.87
C ILE A 224 1.65 -2.57 2.16
N LEU A 225 0.52 -3.27 2.12
CA LEU A 225 -0.35 -3.52 3.26
C LEU A 225 0.43 -4.16 4.41
N LYS A 226 1.12 -5.28 4.14
CA LYS A 226 1.86 -5.99 5.18
C LYS A 226 2.99 -5.15 5.79
N ARG A 227 3.70 -4.37 5.00
CA ARG A 227 4.77 -3.49 5.51
C ARG A 227 4.25 -2.33 6.34
N GLU A 228 3.11 -1.76 5.96
CA GLU A 228 2.61 -0.54 6.59
C GLU A 228 1.75 -0.80 7.83
N CYS A 229 1.10 -1.98 7.94
CA CYS A 229 0.22 -2.24 9.09
C CYS A 229 0.42 -3.58 9.82
N TYR A 230 1.19 -4.52 9.26
CA TYR A 230 1.31 -5.85 9.84
C TYR A 230 2.73 -6.20 10.32
N TYR A 231 3.76 -6.05 9.47
CA TYR A 231 5.13 -6.43 9.84
C TYR A 231 5.68 -5.57 10.98
N GLY A 232 6.37 -6.24 11.90
CA GLY A 232 6.93 -5.60 13.09
C GLY A 232 5.94 -5.45 14.24
N ARG A 233 4.69 -5.95 14.08
CA ARG A 233 3.68 -6.06 15.14
C ARG A 233 3.42 -7.52 15.45
N LYS A 234 3.09 -7.82 16.73
CA LYS A 234 2.61 -9.13 17.16
C LYS A 234 1.12 -8.96 17.50
N PHE A 235 0.28 -9.67 16.79
CA PHE A 235 -1.16 -9.67 17.05
C PHE A 235 -1.50 -10.85 17.96
N THR A 236 -2.10 -10.56 19.10
CA THR A 236 -2.53 -11.55 20.10
C THR A 236 -4.04 -11.77 20.12
N ASP A 237 -4.75 -11.00 19.31
CA ASP A 237 -6.20 -11.03 19.19
C ASP A 237 -6.61 -10.94 17.71
N ARG A 238 -7.64 -11.74 17.35
CA ARG A 238 -8.19 -11.83 16.01
C ARG A 238 -8.86 -10.53 15.57
N GLU A 239 -9.68 -9.98 16.43
CA GLU A 239 -10.48 -8.78 16.18
C GLU A 239 -9.59 -7.57 15.94
N THR A 240 -8.55 -7.41 16.72
CA THR A 240 -7.53 -6.36 16.55
C THR A 240 -6.83 -6.48 15.19
N LEU A 241 -6.50 -7.69 14.74
CA LEU A 241 -5.91 -7.91 13.42
C LEU A 241 -6.91 -7.56 12.30
N VAL A 242 -8.16 -8.00 12.41
CA VAL A 242 -9.23 -7.69 11.44
C VAL A 242 -9.42 -6.20 11.33
N GLN A 243 -9.64 -5.49 12.44
CA GLN A 243 -9.79 -4.03 12.46
C GLN A 243 -8.59 -3.29 11.88
N THR A 244 -7.37 -3.78 12.16
CA THR A 244 -6.15 -3.21 11.60
C THR A 244 -6.14 -3.30 10.07
N ILE A 245 -6.52 -4.45 9.51
CA ILE A 245 -6.59 -4.66 8.05
C ILE A 245 -7.70 -3.78 7.44
N GLU A 246 -8.89 -3.76 8.01
CA GLU A 246 -10.03 -2.96 7.52
C GLU A 246 -9.75 -1.47 7.55
N ASN A 247 -9.20 -0.97 8.67
CA ASN A 247 -8.79 0.43 8.81
C ASN A 247 -7.68 0.77 7.81
N TYR A 248 -6.77 -0.17 7.53
CA TYR A 248 -5.73 0.05 6.54
C TYR A 248 -6.29 0.13 5.13
N ILE A 249 -7.22 -0.76 4.72
CA ILE A 249 -7.84 -0.72 3.39
C ILE A 249 -8.63 0.58 3.21
N ARG A 250 -9.37 1.02 4.24
CA ARG A 250 -10.05 2.32 4.24
C ARG A 250 -9.07 3.49 4.06
N TYR A 251 -7.95 3.47 4.80
CA TYR A 251 -6.89 4.45 4.64
C TYR A 251 -6.25 4.39 3.25
N TYR A 252 -5.97 3.20 2.73
CA TYR A 252 -5.37 3.00 1.41
C TYR A 252 -6.24 3.60 0.30
N ASN A 253 -7.53 3.35 0.33
CA ASN A 253 -8.46 3.87 -0.67
C ASN A 253 -8.66 5.39 -0.57
N ASN A 254 -8.78 5.94 0.64
CA ASN A 254 -9.28 7.31 0.84
C ASN A 254 -8.21 8.34 1.24
N ARG A 255 -7.04 7.91 1.76
CA ARG A 255 -6.04 8.83 2.32
C ARG A 255 -4.61 8.56 1.87
N ARG A 256 -4.34 7.37 1.31
CA ARG A 256 -2.99 7.02 0.90
C ARG A 256 -2.69 7.60 -0.48
N LEU A 257 -1.89 8.67 -0.52
CA LEU A 257 -1.43 9.28 -1.77
C LEU A 257 -0.50 8.34 -2.55
N GLN A 258 -0.67 8.29 -3.86
CA GLN A 258 0.11 7.47 -4.77
C GLN A 258 0.68 8.32 -5.92
N ARG A 259 2.00 8.43 -6.02
CA ARG A 259 2.67 9.18 -7.10
C ARG A 259 2.30 8.68 -8.49
N ARG A 260 2.08 7.37 -8.62
CA ARG A 260 1.63 6.76 -9.88
C ARG A 260 0.26 7.29 -10.33
N LEU A 261 -0.58 7.73 -9.42
CA LEU A 261 -1.90 8.32 -9.68
C LEU A 261 -1.86 9.85 -9.77
N GLY A 262 -0.67 10.47 -9.85
CA GLY A 262 -0.51 11.92 -9.84
C GLY A 262 -0.63 12.54 -8.44
N VAL A 263 -0.16 11.82 -7.40
CA VAL A 263 -0.26 12.22 -5.98
C VAL A 263 -1.72 12.32 -5.53
N LEU A 264 -2.56 11.43 -6.06
CA LEU A 264 -3.96 11.26 -5.66
C LEU A 264 -4.12 10.00 -4.82
N THR A 265 -5.21 9.94 -4.07
CA THR A 265 -5.69 8.69 -3.48
C THR A 265 -6.42 7.86 -4.55
N PRO A 266 -6.57 6.53 -4.36
CA PRO A 266 -7.36 5.69 -5.25
C PRO A 266 -8.78 6.23 -5.50
N MET A 267 -9.48 6.67 -4.44
CA MET A 267 -10.85 7.19 -4.57
C MET A 267 -10.93 8.55 -5.26
N GLU A 268 -9.95 9.45 -5.06
CA GLU A 268 -9.86 10.69 -5.84
C GLU A 268 -9.64 10.38 -7.33
N LYS A 269 -8.74 9.43 -7.63
CA LYS A 269 -8.53 8.99 -9.02
C LYS A 269 -9.78 8.37 -9.63
N HIS A 270 -10.50 7.53 -8.85
CA HIS A 270 -11.77 6.93 -9.27
C HIS A 270 -12.79 8.01 -9.64
N ALA A 271 -13.02 8.99 -8.76
CA ALA A 271 -13.96 10.09 -9.01
C ALA A 271 -13.60 10.89 -10.27
N LEU A 272 -12.30 11.19 -10.47
CA LEU A 272 -11.84 11.88 -11.69
C LEU A 272 -12.08 11.05 -12.95
N CYS A 273 -11.89 9.74 -12.91
CA CYS A 273 -12.12 8.87 -14.06
C CYS A 273 -13.62 8.68 -14.39
N LEU A 274 -14.52 8.85 -13.42
CA LEU A 274 -15.96 8.83 -13.65
C LEU A 274 -16.50 10.15 -14.19
N ALA A 275 -15.81 11.25 -13.90
CA ALA A 275 -16.18 12.60 -14.36
C ALA A 275 -15.63 12.95 -15.76
N ALA A 276 -14.70 12.14 -16.30
CA ALA A 276 -14.10 12.31 -17.62
C ALA A 276 -14.82 11.54 -18.71
#